data_d9069bfb5f7ce2fa392e3f9e4e810b6b
#
_entry.id   d9069bfb5f7ce2fa392e3f9e4e810b6b
#
_cell.length_a   1.000
_cell.length_b   1.000
_cell.length_c   1.000
_cell.angle_alpha   90.00
_cell.angle_beta   90.00
_cell.angle_gamma   90.00
#
_symmetry.space_group_name_H-M   'P 1'
#
loop_
_entity.id
_entity.type
_entity.pdbx_description
1 polymer ?
#
loop_
_entity_poly.entity_id
_entity_poly.type
_entity_poly.pdbx_seq_one_letter_code
_entity_poly.pdbx_strand_id
1 'polypeptide(L)'
;MKILDPIQIRKDFPIYSSIDKPFIYFDNAATTQRPTVVLNKLNNYYTQYNANVHRAVYAIGEKATQAYEGAREKIASFIGAENSSIIFTKGTTESINLVAYAWARNNLSSNDEILVTEMEHHSNLVPWQLAAKATGATLKYIPLDENGALDLNDPDKYFNNKTKFVAVIHQSNVLGTINPVKRIIDMAHDVGAKILIDGAQWVPHGDTDLTHLNADFYAFSGHKMLGPTGIGILYGKPEILDEMEPFQGGGEMIKSVSMTDATWNDIPYKFEAGTPNIAQALSLIHISEPTRPY
;
A
#
# COMPACT_ATOMS: atom_id res chain seq x y z
N MET A 1 -0.19 -4.89 30.64
CA MET A 1 -0.76 -5.43 29.39
C MET A 1 -2.19 -5.86 29.69
N LYS A 2 -3.20 -5.26 29.07
CA LYS A 2 -4.58 -5.76 29.20
C LYS A 2 -4.67 -7.11 28.48
N ILE A 3 -5.16 -8.13 29.16
CA ILE A 3 -5.40 -9.44 28.51
C ILE A 3 -6.55 -9.22 27.52
N LEU A 4 -6.32 -9.50 26.24
CA LEU A 4 -7.33 -9.49 25.21
C LEU A 4 -8.36 -10.59 25.49
N ASP A 5 -9.64 -10.24 25.52
CA ASP A 5 -10.74 -11.23 25.61
C ASP A 5 -11.26 -11.57 24.21
N PRO A 6 -10.89 -12.72 23.63
CA PRO A 6 -11.29 -13.10 22.28
C PRO A 6 -12.81 -13.21 22.12
N ILE A 7 -13.54 -13.56 23.19
CA ILE A 7 -15.00 -13.71 23.16
C ILE A 7 -15.67 -12.33 23.01
N GLN A 8 -15.15 -11.31 23.69
CA GLN A 8 -15.67 -9.96 23.56
C GLN A 8 -15.32 -9.35 22.20
N ILE A 9 -14.05 -9.50 21.75
CA ILE A 9 -13.62 -9.00 20.43
C ILE A 9 -14.45 -9.64 19.31
N ARG A 10 -14.73 -10.93 19.41
CA ARG A 10 -15.54 -11.65 18.41
C ARG A 10 -16.92 -11.03 18.19
N LYS A 11 -17.52 -10.39 19.19
CA LYS A 11 -18.82 -9.70 19.10
C LYS A 11 -18.79 -8.47 18.17
N ASP A 12 -17.62 -7.89 17.95
CA ASP A 12 -17.45 -6.76 17.03
C ASP A 12 -17.59 -7.18 15.56
N PHE A 13 -17.53 -8.48 15.26
CA PHE A 13 -17.58 -9.04 13.91
C PHE A 13 -18.90 -9.75 13.66
N PRO A 14 -19.87 -9.12 12.97
CA PRO A 14 -21.24 -9.65 12.84
C PRO A 14 -21.31 -10.98 12.08
N ILE A 15 -20.34 -11.32 11.25
CA ILE A 15 -20.29 -12.61 10.55
C ILE A 15 -20.32 -13.79 11.51
N TYR A 16 -19.71 -13.67 12.68
CA TYR A 16 -19.67 -14.77 13.65
C TYR A 16 -21.01 -15.00 14.36
N SER A 17 -21.92 -14.02 14.31
CA SER A 17 -23.29 -14.13 14.84
C SER A 17 -24.32 -14.51 13.79
N SER A 18 -23.97 -14.40 12.50
CA SER A 18 -24.88 -14.67 11.38
C SER A 18 -24.85 -16.12 10.88
N ILE A 19 -23.94 -16.94 11.41
CA ILE A 19 -23.76 -18.34 11.01
C ILE A 19 -24.26 -19.25 12.13
N ASP A 20 -25.20 -20.16 11.81
CA ASP A 20 -25.88 -21.05 12.77
C ASP A 20 -24.95 -22.07 13.45
N LYS A 21 -23.78 -22.33 12.90
CA LYS A 21 -22.79 -23.27 13.45
C LYS A 21 -21.54 -22.53 13.94
N PRO A 22 -20.82 -23.08 14.93
CA PRO A 22 -19.51 -22.53 15.32
C PRO A 22 -18.60 -22.37 14.10
N PHE A 23 -18.24 -21.13 13.79
CA PHE A 23 -17.41 -20.77 12.66
C PHE A 23 -16.00 -20.39 13.14
N ILE A 24 -15.01 -21.12 12.68
CA ILE A 24 -13.60 -20.87 12.93
C ILE A 24 -12.97 -20.41 11.62
N TYR A 25 -12.32 -19.24 11.63
CA TYR A 25 -11.72 -18.63 10.45
C TYR A 25 -10.22 -18.45 10.66
N PHE A 26 -9.40 -19.16 9.90
CA PHE A 26 -7.92 -19.11 9.96
C PHE A 26 -7.28 -18.58 8.67
N ASP A 27 -8.05 -17.95 7.80
CA ASP A 27 -7.55 -17.43 6.50
C ASP A 27 -7.38 -15.89 6.50
N ASN A 28 -7.01 -15.31 7.64
CA ASN A 28 -6.80 -13.85 7.75
C ASN A 28 -5.63 -13.34 6.90
N ALA A 29 -4.66 -14.18 6.58
CA ALA A 29 -3.56 -13.82 5.68
C ALA A 29 -4.05 -13.56 4.23
N ALA A 30 -5.14 -14.21 3.81
CA ALA A 30 -5.79 -13.93 2.54
C ALA A 30 -6.68 -12.68 2.64
N THR A 31 -7.60 -12.63 3.62
CA THR A 31 -8.44 -11.46 3.91
C THR A 31 -8.99 -11.55 5.33
N THR A 32 -9.05 -10.45 6.06
CA THR A 32 -9.65 -10.41 7.41
C THR A 32 -11.16 -10.29 7.37
N GLN A 33 -11.85 -10.57 8.47
CA GLN A 33 -13.26 -10.24 8.64
C GLN A 33 -13.43 -8.75 8.97
N ARG A 34 -14.64 -8.21 8.78
CA ARG A 34 -14.94 -6.76 8.93
C ARG A 34 -15.66 -6.51 10.24
N PRO A 35 -15.17 -5.63 11.10
CA PRO A 35 -15.88 -5.23 12.30
C PRO A 35 -17.07 -4.31 11.97
N THR A 36 -18.04 -4.29 12.84
CA THR A 36 -19.27 -3.50 12.71
C THR A 36 -19.00 -2.02 12.44
N VAL A 37 -17.97 -1.44 13.06
CA VAL A 37 -17.61 -0.04 12.86
C VAL A 37 -17.26 0.28 11.41
N VAL A 38 -16.52 -0.61 10.73
CA VAL A 38 -16.16 -0.48 9.32
C VAL A 38 -17.39 -0.58 8.43
N LEU A 39 -18.26 -1.59 8.69
CA LEU A 39 -19.51 -1.77 7.93
C LEU A 39 -20.47 -0.58 8.10
N ASN A 40 -20.61 -0.08 9.31
CA ASN A 40 -21.44 1.08 9.59
C ASN A 40 -20.94 2.34 8.90
N LYS A 41 -19.62 2.53 8.79
CA LYS A 41 -19.07 3.70 8.09
C LYS A 41 -19.34 3.65 6.59
N LEU A 42 -19.21 2.48 5.96
CA LEU A 42 -19.61 2.27 4.56
C LEU A 42 -21.09 2.63 4.36
N ASN A 43 -21.97 2.08 5.20
CA ASN A 43 -23.40 2.35 5.13
C ASN A 43 -23.73 3.84 5.35
N ASN A 44 -23.11 4.47 6.35
CA ASN A 44 -23.34 5.88 6.67
C ASN A 44 -22.94 6.80 5.52
N TYR A 45 -21.83 6.52 4.83
CA TYR A 45 -21.47 7.31 3.66
C TYR A 45 -22.57 7.27 2.61
N TYR A 46 -22.99 6.10 2.16
CA TYR A 46 -23.98 5.97 1.10
C TYR A 46 -25.38 6.47 1.48
N THR A 47 -25.75 6.39 2.75
CA THR A 47 -27.10 6.79 3.20
C THR A 47 -27.21 8.24 3.63
N GLN A 48 -26.11 8.92 3.99
CA GLN A 48 -26.18 10.24 4.62
C GLN A 48 -25.43 11.35 3.88
N TYR A 49 -24.33 11.05 3.15
CA TYR A 49 -23.54 12.09 2.49
C TYR A 49 -22.78 11.59 1.26
N ASN A 50 -23.40 10.71 0.48
CA ASN A 50 -22.84 10.22 -0.77
C ASN A 50 -22.75 11.36 -1.79
N ALA A 51 -21.52 11.78 -2.10
CA ALA A 51 -21.22 12.80 -3.09
C ALA A 51 -19.79 12.61 -3.63
N ASN A 52 -19.50 13.14 -4.82
CA ASN A 52 -18.14 13.19 -5.30
C ASN A 52 -17.28 14.12 -4.44
N VAL A 53 -15.98 13.88 -4.39
CA VAL A 53 -15.01 14.63 -3.60
C VAL A 53 -14.32 15.70 -4.46
N HIS A 54 -13.69 16.70 -3.83
CA HIS A 54 -12.85 17.78 -4.37
C HIS A 54 -13.55 18.82 -5.26
N ARG A 55 -14.53 18.45 -6.10
CA ARG A 55 -15.17 19.37 -7.07
C ARG A 55 -16.57 19.85 -6.69
N ALA A 56 -17.11 19.34 -5.60
CA ALA A 56 -18.46 19.69 -5.18
C ALA A 56 -18.49 21.01 -4.40
N VAL A 57 -19.35 21.93 -4.82
CA VAL A 57 -19.54 23.25 -4.19
C VAL A 57 -20.82 23.30 -3.32
N TYR A 58 -21.25 22.17 -2.79
CA TYR A 58 -22.45 22.03 -1.95
C TYR A 58 -22.14 21.22 -0.68
N ALA A 59 -22.89 21.44 0.39
CA ALA A 59 -22.58 20.97 1.74
C ALA A 59 -22.28 19.48 1.87
N ILE A 60 -23.03 18.60 1.15
CA ILE A 60 -22.78 17.15 1.20
C ILE A 60 -21.45 16.81 0.54
N GLY A 61 -21.07 17.47 -0.56
CA GLY A 61 -19.81 17.27 -1.25
C GLY A 61 -18.62 17.78 -0.44
N GLU A 62 -18.75 18.92 0.22
CA GLU A 62 -17.72 19.42 1.16
C GLU A 62 -17.51 18.44 2.31
N LYS A 63 -18.61 17.92 2.90
CA LYS A 63 -18.53 16.91 3.94
C LYS A 63 -17.83 15.62 3.47
N ALA A 64 -18.13 15.17 2.25
CA ALA A 64 -17.48 14.00 1.66
C ALA A 64 -15.98 14.23 1.45
N THR A 65 -15.61 15.41 0.93
CA THR A 65 -14.21 15.80 0.71
C THR A 65 -13.43 15.89 2.04
N GLN A 66 -13.98 16.57 3.04
CA GLN A 66 -13.35 16.65 4.37
C GLN A 66 -13.15 15.26 4.99
N ALA A 67 -14.14 14.39 4.85
CA ALA A 67 -14.04 13.02 5.36
C ALA A 67 -12.97 12.21 4.60
N TYR A 68 -12.87 12.36 3.27
CA TYR A 68 -11.90 11.65 2.43
C TYR A 68 -10.46 12.09 2.74
N GLU A 69 -10.23 13.40 2.81
CA GLU A 69 -8.91 13.93 3.16
C GLU A 69 -8.55 13.64 4.63
N GLY A 70 -9.50 13.69 5.54
CA GLY A 70 -9.29 13.25 6.93
C GLY A 70 -8.96 11.75 7.04
N ALA A 71 -9.39 10.93 6.07
CA ALA A 71 -8.94 9.54 5.99
C ALA A 71 -7.47 9.46 5.58
N ARG A 72 -7.03 10.27 4.62
CA ARG A 72 -5.62 10.35 4.20
C ARG A 72 -4.72 10.77 5.36
N GLU A 73 -5.10 11.82 6.09
CA GLU A 73 -4.36 12.31 7.28
C GLU A 73 -4.19 11.22 8.35
N LYS A 74 -5.26 10.48 8.64
CA LYS A 74 -5.19 9.39 9.62
C LYS A 74 -4.28 8.25 9.18
N ILE A 75 -4.32 7.88 7.89
CA ILE A 75 -3.41 6.86 7.35
C ILE A 75 -1.97 7.35 7.39
N ALA A 76 -1.71 8.59 6.98
CA ALA A 76 -0.39 9.20 7.05
C ALA A 76 0.16 9.16 8.48
N SER A 77 -0.63 9.62 9.45
CA SER A 77 -0.27 9.56 10.88
C SER A 77 -0.04 8.13 11.39
N PHE A 78 -0.85 7.16 10.94
CA PHE A 78 -0.75 5.76 11.35
C PHE A 78 0.56 5.09 10.93
N ILE A 79 1.13 5.49 9.79
CA ILE A 79 2.37 4.91 9.26
C ILE A 79 3.57 5.88 9.37
N GLY A 80 3.44 6.99 10.10
CA GLY A 80 4.52 7.97 10.26
C GLY A 80 4.93 8.64 8.94
N ALA A 81 3.96 9.16 8.17
CA ALA A 81 4.17 9.75 6.85
C ALA A 81 3.47 11.12 6.71
N GLU A 82 3.76 11.85 5.64
CA GLU A 82 3.06 13.06 5.24
C GLU A 82 1.86 12.77 4.35
N ASN A 83 0.84 13.64 4.35
CA ASN A 83 -0.37 13.46 3.54
C ASN A 83 -0.06 13.37 2.04
N SER A 84 0.86 14.19 1.55
CA SER A 84 1.31 14.23 0.14
C SER A 84 1.96 12.92 -0.32
N SER A 85 2.42 12.09 0.62
CA SER A 85 3.03 10.79 0.37
C SER A 85 2.01 9.65 0.21
N ILE A 86 0.72 9.88 0.47
CA ILE A 86 -0.31 8.83 0.53
C ILE A 86 -1.16 8.85 -0.72
N ILE A 87 -1.10 7.78 -1.48
CA ILE A 87 -1.93 7.56 -2.68
C ILE A 87 -2.91 6.43 -2.38
N PHE A 88 -4.20 6.68 -2.59
CA PHE A 88 -5.23 5.65 -2.52
C PHE A 88 -5.25 4.84 -3.82
N THR A 89 -5.18 3.53 -3.68
CA THR A 89 -5.24 2.55 -4.77
C THR A 89 -6.33 1.52 -4.49
N LYS A 90 -6.50 0.54 -5.38
CA LYS A 90 -7.45 -0.58 -5.13
C LYS A 90 -6.88 -1.66 -4.22
N GLY A 91 -5.57 -1.63 -3.95
CA GLY A 91 -4.87 -2.63 -3.13
C GLY A 91 -3.37 -2.65 -3.42
N THR A 92 -2.61 -3.43 -2.64
CA THR A 92 -1.16 -3.61 -2.81
C THR A 92 -0.75 -3.93 -4.24
N THR A 93 -1.51 -4.76 -4.93
CA THR A 93 -1.24 -5.13 -6.33
C THR A 93 -1.24 -3.91 -7.24
N GLU A 94 -2.24 -3.02 -7.14
CA GLU A 94 -2.27 -1.79 -7.94
C GLU A 94 -1.15 -0.84 -7.53
N SER A 95 -0.87 -0.71 -6.23
CA SER A 95 0.23 0.11 -5.70
C SER A 95 1.57 -0.28 -6.31
N ILE A 96 1.90 -1.57 -6.32
CA ILE A 96 3.15 -2.07 -6.88
C ILE A 96 3.18 -1.90 -8.42
N ASN A 97 2.07 -2.17 -9.11
CA ASN A 97 1.98 -1.95 -10.56
C ASN A 97 2.13 -0.47 -10.93
N LEU A 98 1.61 0.46 -10.12
CA LEU A 98 1.79 1.89 -10.30
C LEU A 98 3.29 2.23 -10.30
N VAL A 99 4.05 1.78 -9.31
CA VAL A 99 5.50 2.04 -9.23
C VAL A 99 6.24 1.35 -10.39
N ALA A 100 5.91 0.10 -10.70
CA ALA A 100 6.54 -0.63 -11.79
C ALA A 100 6.28 0.04 -13.16
N TYR A 101 5.10 0.63 -13.36
CA TYR A 101 4.74 1.32 -14.60
C TYR A 101 5.27 2.75 -14.63
N ALA A 102 4.96 3.57 -13.64
CA ALA A 102 5.21 5.00 -13.66
C ALA A 102 6.67 5.35 -13.31
N TRP A 103 7.32 4.55 -12.46
CA TRP A 103 8.73 4.77 -12.12
C TRP A 103 9.67 3.84 -12.90
N ALA A 104 9.52 2.51 -12.78
CA ALA A 104 10.54 1.60 -13.28
C ALA A 104 10.70 1.67 -14.79
N ARG A 105 9.61 1.73 -15.57
CA ARG A 105 9.69 1.81 -17.05
C ARG A 105 10.34 3.08 -17.56
N ASN A 106 10.30 4.16 -16.79
CA ASN A 106 10.86 5.46 -17.19
C ASN A 106 12.30 5.66 -16.71
N ASN A 107 12.76 4.87 -15.74
CA ASN A 107 14.06 5.07 -15.09
C ASN A 107 15.04 3.89 -15.28
N LEU A 108 14.59 2.75 -15.82
CA LEU A 108 15.43 1.58 -16.00
C LEU A 108 15.77 1.33 -17.46
N SER A 109 16.93 0.71 -17.69
CA SER A 109 17.48 0.34 -18.99
C SER A 109 18.04 -1.09 -18.98
N SER A 110 18.54 -1.57 -20.13
CA SER A 110 19.09 -2.92 -20.27
C SER A 110 20.37 -3.19 -19.47
N ASN A 111 21.02 -2.15 -18.95
CA ASN A 111 22.22 -2.29 -18.10
C ASN A 111 21.89 -2.39 -16.62
N ASP A 112 20.62 -2.19 -16.24
CA ASP A 112 20.19 -2.10 -14.87
C ASP A 112 19.65 -3.45 -14.34
N GLU A 113 19.66 -3.59 -13.03
CA GLU A 113 19.16 -4.77 -12.34
C GLU A 113 18.00 -4.38 -11.41
N ILE A 114 16.94 -5.19 -11.46
CA ILE A 114 15.84 -5.19 -10.49
C ILE A 114 16.08 -6.37 -9.54
N LEU A 115 16.14 -6.11 -8.23
CA LEU A 115 16.36 -7.14 -7.23
C LEU A 115 15.05 -7.40 -6.46
N VAL A 116 14.61 -8.64 -6.43
CA VAL A 116 13.47 -9.13 -5.64
C VAL A 116 13.93 -10.21 -4.66
N THR A 117 13.02 -10.85 -3.93
CA THR A 117 13.36 -12.02 -3.11
C THR A 117 12.63 -13.26 -3.58
N GLU A 118 13.13 -14.42 -3.20
CA GLU A 118 12.49 -15.72 -3.56
C GLU A 118 11.15 -15.92 -2.84
N MET A 119 10.86 -15.17 -1.76
CA MET A 119 9.61 -15.29 -0.98
C MET A 119 8.51 -14.29 -1.39
N GLU A 120 8.71 -13.53 -2.48
CA GLU A 120 7.74 -12.50 -2.85
C GLU A 120 6.37 -13.08 -3.21
N HIS A 121 5.33 -12.38 -2.77
CA HIS A 121 3.99 -12.62 -3.30
C HIS A 121 3.95 -12.28 -4.81
N HIS A 122 3.12 -12.97 -5.59
CA HIS A 122 2.98 -12.72 -7.03
C HIS A 122 2.73 -11.25 -7.37
N SER A 123 2.03 -10.49 -6.51
CA SER A 123 1.84 -9.05 -6.67
C SER A 123 3.13 -8.24 -6.63
N ASN A 124 4.18 -8.75 -5.97
CA ASN A 124 5.49 -8.12 -5.87
C ASN A 124 6.58 -8.85 -6.66
N LEU A 125 6.21 -9.75 -7.54
CA LEU A 125 7.11 -10.43 -8.46
C LEU A 125 6.75 -10.13 -9.92
N VAL A 126 5.50 -10.38 -10.31
CA VAL A 126 5.05 -10.28 -11.71
C VAL A 126 5.19 -8.86 -12.30
N PRO A 127 4.84 -7.77 -11.58
CA PRO A 127 5.05 -6.42 -12.10
C PRO A 127 6.52 -6.13 -12.46
N TRP A 128 7.46 -6.65 -11.69
CA TRP A 128 8.90 -6.49 -11.94
C TRP A 128 9.39 -7.33 -13.13
N GLN A 129 8.83 -8.52 -13.34
CA GLN A 129 9.06 -9.30 -14.56
C GLN A 129 8.59 -8.52 -15.81
N LEU A 130 7.42 -7.87 -15.72
CA LEU A 130 6.88 -7.06 -16.81
C LEU A 130 7.71 -5.79 -17.03
N ALA A 131 8.17 -5.13 -15.97
CA ALA A 131 9.04 -3.97 -16.05
C ALA A 131 10.40 -4.35 -16.68
N ALA A 132 11.04 -5.43 -16.21
CA ALA A 132 12.29 -5.94 -16.75
C ALA A 132 12.16 -6.25 -18.26
N LYS A 133 11.07 -6.93 -18.66
CA LYS A 133 10.79 -7.20 -20.07
C LYS A 133 10.61 -5.92 -20.91
N ALA A 134 10.00 -4.89 -20.35
CA ALA A 134 9.73 -3.63 -21.05
C ALA A 134 10.97 -2.76 -21.21
N THR A 135 11.89 -2.78 -20.24
CA THR A 135 13.10 -1.92 -20.18
C THR A 135 14.36 -2.63 -20.66
N GLY A 136 14.33 -3.97 -20.73
CA GLY A 136 15.52 -4.80 -20.96
C GLY A 136 16.36 -5.02 -19.71
N ALA A 137 15.96 -4.49 -18.54
CA ALA A 137 16.65 -4.70 -17.27
C ALA A 137 16.69 -6.17 -16.88
N THR A 138 17.68 -6.55 -16.08
CA THR A 138 17.81 -7.93 -15.59
C THR A 138 17.11 -8.08 -14.25
N LEU A 139 16.19 -9.06 -14.14
CA LEU A 139 15.59 -9.41 -12.87
C LEU A 139 16.49 -10.40 -12.12
N LYS A 140 16.84 -10.07 -10.89
CA LYS A 140 17.60 -10.92 -9.95
C LYS A 140 16.81 -11.16 -8.68
N TYR A 141 17.20 -12.19 -7.92
CA TYR A 141 16.55 -12.48 -6.64
C TYR A 141 17.55 -12.89 -5.56
N ILE A 142 17.21 -12.57 -4.32
CA ILE A 142 17.88 -13.04 -3.10
C ILE A 142 17.24 -14.39 -2.73
N PRO A 143 17.98 -15.47 -2.65
CA PRO A 143 17.44 -16.78 -2.28
C PRO A 143 17.13 -16.87 -0.78
N LEU A 144 16.46 -17.95 -0.37
CA LEU A 144 16.25 -18.29 1.02
C LEU A 144 17.37 -19.22 1.52
N ASP A 145 17.64 -19.12 2.81
CA ASP A 145 18.43 -20.11 3.53
C ASP A 145 17.56 -21.33 3.94
N GLU A 146 18.17 -22.31 4.58
CA GLU A 146 17.50 -23.53 5.07
C GLU A 146 16.41 -23.27 6.13
N ASN A 147 16.42 -22.09 6.76
CA ASN A 147 15.47 -21.68 7.78
C ASN A 147 14.31 -20.83 7.20
N GLY A 148 14.30 -20.58 5.89
CA GLY A 148 13.31 -19.74 5.23
C GLY A 148 13.51 -18.24 5.49
N ALA A 149 14.71 -17.82 5.84
CA ALA A 149 15.12 -16.42 5.90
C ALA A 149 15.90 -16.04 4.63
N LEU A 150 16.00 -14.73 4.34
CA LEU A 150 16.78 -14.25 3.20
C LEU A 150 18.28 -14.49 3.43
N ASP A 151 18.97 -15.09 2.45
CA ASP A 151 20.43 -15.27 2.49
C ASP A 151 21.12 -13.91 2.21
N LEU A 152 21.43 -13.20 3.29
CA LEU A 152 22.16 -11.94 3.29
C LEU A 152 23.60 -12.07 3.82
N ASN A 153 24.21 -13.27 3.71
CA ASN A 153 25.58 -13.53 4.16
C ASN A 153 26.62 -12.82 3.30
N ASP A 154 26.36 -12.71 2.00
CA ASP A 154 27.22 -12.00 1.04
C ASP A 154 26.35 -11.00 0.26
N PRO A 155 26.03 -9.82 0.84
CA PRO A 155 25.15 -8.85 0.23
C PRO A 155 25.71 -8.24 -1.06
N ASP A 156 27.02 -8.13 -1.21
CA ASP A 156 27.67 -7.55 -2.39
C ASP A 156 27.38 -8.36 -3.67
N LYS A 157 27.00 -9.62 -3.51
CA LYS A 157 26.55 -10.47 -4.60
C LYS A 157 25.25 -9.98 -5.23
N TYR A 158 24.40 -9.33 -4.47
CA TYR A 158 23.07 -8.87 -4.88
C TYR A 158 23.00 -7.35 -5.06
N PHE A 159 23.64 -6.60 -4.15
CA PHE A 159 23.66 -5.14 -4.16
C PHE A 159 24.95 -4.62 -4.79
N ASN A 160 24.82 -4.06 -5.99
CA ASN A 160 25.96 -3.56 -6.76
C ASN A 160 25.56 -2.31 -7.58
N ASN A 161 26.48 -1.72 -8.31
CA ASN A 161 26.26 -0.47 -9.05
C ASN A 161 25.22 -0.58 -10.20
N LYS A 162 24.84 -1.79 -10.62
CA LYS A 162 23.78 -2.05 -11.60
C LYS A 162 22.40 -2.18 -10.93
N THR A 163 22.34 -2.50 -9.64
CA THR A 163 21.09 -2.57 -8.90
C THR A 163 20.48 -1.18 -8.82
N LYS A 164 19.32 -0.97 -9.46
CA LYS A 164 18.63 0.33 -9.51
C LYS A 164 17.29 0.30 -8.81
N PHE A 165 16.71 -0.87 -8.69
CA PHE A 165 15.46 -1.04 -7.96
C PHE A 165 15.46 -2.32 -7.13
N VAL A 166 14.91 -2.24 -5.93
CA VAL A 166 14.76 -3.36 -5.00
C VAL A 166 13.28 -3.47 -4.60
N ALA A 167 12.71 -4.67 -4.59
CA ALA A 167 11.35 -4.89 -4.11
C ALA A 167 11.31 -6.09 -3.15
N VAL A 168 10.88 -5.85 -1.92
CA VAL A 168 10.96 -6.84 -0.84
C VAL A 168 9.67 -6.87 -0.03
N ILE A 169 9.18 -8.07 0.25
CA ILE A 169 8.09 -8.28 1.20
C ILE A 169 8.57 -8.07 2.64
N HIS A 170 7.82 -7.31 3.44
CA HIS A 170 8.17 -7.06 4.85
C HIS A 170 7.97 -8.33 5.70
N GLN A 171 6.82 -8.99 5.52
CA GLN A 171 6.49 -10.25 6.17
C GLN A 171 5.89 -11.21 5.16
N SER A 172 6.42 -12.43 5.07
CA SER A 172 5.94 -13.45 4.14
C SER A 172 4.52 -13.91 4.50
N ASN A 173 3.64 -13.93 3.49
CA ASN A 173 2.28 -14.46 3.64
C ASN A 173 2.24 -16.00 3.71
N VAL A 174 3.32 -16.69 3.33
CA VAL A 174 3.43 -18.15 3.33
C VAL A 174 4.20 -18.63 4.54
N LEU A 175 5.40 -18.07 4.78
CA LEU A 175 6.32 -18.52 5.82
C LEU A 175 6.10 -17.79 7.16
N GLY A 176 5.53 -16.60 7.14
CA GLY A 176 5.44 -15.73 8.31
C GLY A 176 6.77 -15.06 8.68
N THR A 177 7.84 -15.35 7.96
CA THR A 177 9.16 -14.75 8.16
C THR A 177 9.08 -13.22 8.03
N ILE A 178 9.61 -12.51 9.02
CA ILE A 178 9.75 -11.06 9.03
C ILE A 178 11.15 -10.71 8.53
N ASN A 179 11.22 -9.97 7.44
CA ASN A 179 12.49 -9.58 6.84
C ASN A 179 13.09 -8.35 7.54
N PRO A 180 14.43 -8.24 7.61
CA PRO A 180 15.12 -7.11 8.19
C PRO A 180 15.11 -5.91 7.22
N VAL A 181 13.90 -5.38 6.91
CA VAL A 181 13.70 -4.40 5.83
C VAL A 181 14.53 -3.13 6.02
N LYS A 182 14.75 -2.66 7.26
CA LYS A 182 15.60 -1.49 7.50
C LYS A 182 17.03 -1.72 6.99
N ARG A 183 17.61 -2.88 7.28
CA ARG A 183 18.94 -3.25 6.78
C ARG A 183 18.96 -3.35 5.24
N ILE A 184 17.91 -3.92 4.66
CA ILE A 184 17.81 -4.06 3.19
C ILE A 184 17.65 -2.71 2.51
N ILE A 185 16.89 -1.79 3.11
CA ILE A 185 16.74 -0.40 2.65
C ILE A 185 18.11 0.30 2.64
N ASP A 186 18.86 0.18 3.74
CA ASP A 186 20.18 0.80 3.84
C ASP A 186 21.13 0.25 2.76
N MET A 187 21.19 -1.07 2.56
CA MET A 187 21.99 -1.70 1.50
C MET A 187 21.57 -1.26 0.08
N ALA A 188 20.26 -1.08 -0.16
CA ALA A 188 19.77 -0.56 -1.44
C ALA A 188 20.21 0.89 -1.68
N HIS A 189 20.08 1.73 -0.66
CA HIS A 189 20.51 3.13 -0.74
C HIS A 189 22.02 3.30 -0.87
N ASP A 190 22.82 2.44 -0.25
CA ASP A 190 24.31 2.47 -0.33
C ASP A 190 24.80 2.28 -1.77
N VAL A 191 24.04 1.56 -2.61
CA VAL A 191 24.34 1.40 -4.05
C VAL A 191 23.53 2.35 -4.96
N GLY A 192 22.75 3.26 -4.37
CA GLY A 192 21.92 4.25 -5.08
C GLY A 192 20.66 3.69 -5.71
N ALA A 193 20.20 2.51 -5.25
CA ALA A 193 18.95 1.90 -5.70
C ALA A 193 17.74 2.49 -4.97
N LYS A 194 16.58 2.56 -5.64
CA LYS A 194 15.28 2.81 -5.02
C LYS A 194 14.70 1.50 -4.50
N ILE A 195 13.87 1.59 -3.46
CA ILE A 195 13.29 0.41 -2.82
C ILE A 195 11.79 0.53 -2.55
N LEU A 196 11.05 -0.53 -2.89
CA LEU A 196 9.65 -0.72 -2.52
C LEU A 196 9.54 -1.87 -1.51
N ILE A 197 8.78 -1.62 -0.44
CA ILE A 197 8.44 -2.63 0.55
C ILE A 197 6.96 -3.03 0.41
N ASP A 198 6.70 -4.32 0.22
CA ASP A 198 5.35 -4.89 0.32
C ASP A 198 5.03 -5.17 1.79
N GLY A 199 4.27 -4.25 2.40
CA GLY A 199 3.83 -4.32 3.80
C GLY A 199 2.48 -4.98 4.01
N ALA A 200 1.90 -5.64 3.01
CA ALA A 200 0.53 -6.15 3.08
C ALA A 200 0.26 -7.09 4.26
N GLN A 201 1.24 -7.87 4.68
CA GLN A 201 1.13 -8.74 5.86
C GLN A 201 1.67 -8.10 7.13
N TRP A 202 2.57 -7.14 7.03
CA TRP A 202 3.20 -6.52 8.20
C TRP A 202 2.31 -5.46 8.85
N VAL A 203 1.75 -4.52 8.08
CA VAL A 203 0.95 -3.39 8.61
C VAL A 203 -0.18 -3.81 9.54
N PRO A 204 -0.90 -4.95 9.30
CA PRO A 204 -1.89 -5.45 10.25
C PRO A 204 -1.34 -5.94 11.59
N HIS A 205 -0.04 -6.22 11.69
CA HIS A 205 0.55 -6.99 12.80
C HIS A 205 1.68 -6.27 13.54
N GLY A 206 2.32 -5.29 12.90
CA GLY A 206 3.49 -4.60 13.46
C GLY A 206 3.44 -3.09 13.28
N ASP A 207 4.13 -2.39 14.16
CA ASP A 207 4.28 -0.95 14.08
C ASP A 207 5.05 -0.56 12.80
N THR A 208 4.54 0.44 12.12
CA THR A 208 5.11 0.93 10.88
C THR A 208 5.39 2.42 11.03
N ASP A 209 6.66 2.79 10.97
CA ASP A 209 7.12 4.19 10.93
C ASP A 209 8.00 4.38 9.70
N LEU A 210 7.41 4.96 8.66
CA LEU A 210 8.08 5.14 7.37
C LEU A 210 9.14 6.24 7.41
N THR A 211 9.04 7.19 8.31
CA THR A 211 10.10 8.18 8.56
C THR A 211 11.36 7.47 9.06
N HIS A 212 11.21 6.55 10.03
CA HIS A 212 12.33 5.78 10.56
C HIS A 212 12.87 4.74 9.56
N LEU A 213 11.98 4.03 8.85
CA LEU A 213 12.37 3.04 7.85
C LEU A 213 13.09 3.66 6.67
N ASN A 214 12.67 4.86 6.25
CA ASN A 214 13.23 5.58 5.10
C ASN A 214 13.07 4.81 3.76
N ALA A 215 12.02 3.99 3.61
CA ALA A 215 11.70 3.35 2.34
C ALA A 215 11.32 4.39 1.27
N ASP A 216 11.65 4.14 0.01
CA ASP A 216 11.22 5.04 -1.09
C ASP A 216 9.75 4.83 -1.42
N PHE A 217 9.28 3.58 -1.39
CA PHE A 217 7.88 3.21 -1.55
C PHE A 217 7.47 2.14 -0.53
N TYR A 218 6.20 2.17 -0.13
CA TYR A 218 5.63 1.18 0.77
C TYR A 218 4.16 0.92 0.41
N ALA A 219 3.77 -0.36 0.27
CA ALA A 219 2.44 -0.71 -0.22
C ALA A 219 1.71 -1.66 0.73
N PHE A 220 0.39 -1.45 0.95
CA PHE A 220 -0.44 -2.36 1.72
C PHE A 220 -1.92 -2.28 1.32
N SER A 221 -2.73 -3.24 1.80
CA SER A 221 -4.15 -3.38 1.45
C SER A 221 -5.07 -3.30 2.66
N GLY A 222 -6.17 -2.56 2.53
CA GLY A 222 -7.17 -2.43 3.58
C GLY A 222 -7.80 -3.75 4.00
N HIS A 223 -8.07 -4.66 3.06
CA HIS A 223 -8.77 -5.92 3.34
C HIS A 223 -7.99 -6.93 4.21
N LYS A 224 -6.70 -6.72 4.44
CA LYS A 224 -5.87 -7.54 5.33
C LYS A 224 -5.76 -6.96 6.74
N MET A 225 -6.18 -5.70 6.92
CA MET A 225 -6.15 -4.98 8.20
C MET A 225 -7.56 -4.55 8.63
N LEU A 226 -8.53 -5.47 8.59
CA LEU A 226 -9.93 -5.31 8.99
C LEU A 226 -10.75 -4.35 8.09
N GLY A 227 -10.14 -3.71 7.09
CA GLY A 227 -10.78 -2.77 6.18
C GLY A 227 -11.52 -3.45 5.02
N PRO A 228 -12.24 -2.71 4.18
CA PRO A 228 -12.94 -3.26 3.03
C PRO A 228 -11.97 -3.70 1.92
N THR A 229 -12.47 -4.49 0.98
CA THR A 229 -11.83 -4.72 -0.31
C THR A 229 -11.89 -3.46 -1.18
N GLY A 230 -11.06 -3.39 -2.22
CA GLY A 230 -11.09 -2.28 -3.18
C GLY A 230 -10.43 -1.00 -2.69
N ILE A 231 -9.68 -1.06 -1.60
CA ILE A 231 -8.84 0.03 -1.10
C ILE A 231 -7.47 -0.49 -0.68
N GLY A 232 -6.44 0.21 -1.09
CA GLY A 232 -5.05 0.03 -0.66
C GLY A 232 -4.34 1.36 -0.60
N ILE A 233 -3.14 1.32 -0.11
CA ILE A 233 -2.29 2.48 0.10
C ILE A 233 -0.96 2.23 -0.61
N LEU A 234 -0.53 3.24 -1.35
CA LEU A 234 0.85 3.41 -1.74
C LEU A 234 1.39 4.64 -1.00
N TYR A 235 2.42 4.42 -0.19
CA TYR A 235 3.31 5.49 0.25
C TYR A 235 4.43 5.64 -0.77
N GLY A 236 4.80 6.87 -1.08
CA GLY A 236 6.00 7.20 -1.82
C GLY A 236 6.64 8.47 -1.26
N LYS A 237 7.96 8.58 -1.30
CA LYS A 237 8.64 9.82 -0.92
C LYS A 237 8.18 10.96 -1.83
N PRO A 238 7.79 12.14 -1.28
CA PRO A 238 7.24 13.23 -2.07
C PRO A 238 8.11 13.65 -3.26
N GLU A 239 9.41 13.73 -3.06
CA GLU A 239 10.37 14.11 -4.10
C GLU A 239 10.41 13.10 -5.27
N ILE A 240 10.20 11.81 -4.99
CA ILE A 240 10.13 10.77 -6.03
C ILE A 240 8.79 10.82 -6.75
N LEU A 241 7.70 10.97 -5.99
CA LEU A 241 6.34 11.05 -6.54
C LEU A 241 6.18 12.27 -7.45
N ASP A 242 6.80 13.40 -7.11
CA ASP A 242 6.73 14.62 -7.90
C ASP A 242 7.40 14.47 -9.28
N GLU A 243 8.48 13.72 -9.36
CA GLU A 243 9.21 13.44 -10.60
C GLU A 243 8.55 12.32 -11.45
N MET A 244 7.69 11.47 -10.87
CA MET A 244 7.07 10.37 -11.58
C MET A 244 5.98 10.82 -12.56
N GLU A 245 5.89 10.16 -13.71
CA GLU A 245 4.75 10.30 -14.63
C GLU A 245 3.48 9.66 -14.03
N PRO A 246 2.28 10.14 -14.43
CA PRO A 246 1.03 9.54 -14.00
C PRO A 246 0.92 8.06 -14.40
N PHE A 247 0.20 7.29 -13.60
CA PHE A 247 -0.10 5.88 -13.90
C PHE A 247 -1.33 5.71 -14.79
N GLN A 248 -2.36 6.50 -14.53
CA GLN A 248 -3.62 6.49 -15.28
C GLN A 248 -4.01 7.91 -15.66
N GLY A 249 -4.58 8.09 -16.85
CA GLY A 249 -5.14 9.36 -17.29
C GLY A 249 -6.65 9.41 -17.07
N GLY A 250 -7.16 10.58 -16.62
CA GLY A 250 -8.59 10.77 -16.38
C GLY A 250 -8.91 12.09 -15.70
N GLY A 251 -10.10 12.21 -15.19
CA GLY A 251 -10.48 13.35 -14.32
C GLY A 251 -9.74 13.31 -12.99
N GLU A 252 -9.77 14.38 -12.23
CA GLU A 252 -9.13 14.59 -10.92
C GLU A 252 -7.60 14.74 -10.99
N MET A 253 -6.90 13.89 -11.75
CA MET A 253 -5.44 13.86 -11.82
C MET A 253 -4.81 14.94 -12.72
N ILE A 254 -5.63 15.75 -13.40
CA ILE A 254 -5.20 16.84 -14.32
C ILE A 254 -5.32 18.20 -13.65
N LYS A 255 -4.40 19.12 -13.97
CA LYS A 255 -4.44 20.55 -13.63
C LYS A 255 -5.03 21.36 -14.78
N SER A 256 -4.61 21.09 -16.01
CA SER A 256 -5.17 21.66 -17.23
C SER A 256 -5.22 20.61 -18.34
N VAL A 257 -6.15 20.75 -19.27
CA VAL A 257 -6.29 19.86 -20.42
C VAL A 257 -6.71 20.66 -21.65
N SER A 258 -6.07 20.38 -22.77
CA SER A 258 -6.44 20.82 -24.11
C SER A 258 -6.78 19.61 -24.99
N MET A 259 -7.09 19.82 -26.27
CA MET A 259 -7.32 18.71 -27.19
C MET A 259 -6.05 17.92 -27.53
N THR A 260 -4.88 18.49 -27.30
CA THR A 260 -3.60 17.91 -27.71
C THR A 260 -2.62 17.70 -26.56
N ASP A 261 -2.88 18.29 -25.37
CA ASP A 261 -1.95 18.26 -24.25
C ASP A 261 -2.65 18.40 -22.91
N ALA A 262 -2.01 17.95 -21.83
CA ALA A 262 -2.48 18.04 -20.46
C ALA A 262 -1.33 18.29 -19.48
N THR A 263 -1.64 18.95 -18.37
CA THR A 263 -0.74 19.07 -17.22
C THR A 263 -1.33 18.36 -16.01
N TRP A 264 -0.46 17.84 -15.16
CA TRP A 264 -0.83 17.00 -14.05
C TRP A 264 -1.12 17.82 -12.79
N ASN A 265 -2.01 17.30 -11.98
CA ASN A 265 -2.28 17.83 -10.64
C ASN A 265 -1.08 17.59 -9.70
N ASP A 266 -1.08 18.27 -8.57
CA ASP A 266 -0.07 18.06 -7.53
C ASP A 266 -0.23 16.68 -6.88
N ILE A 267 0.84 16.17 -6.25
CA ILE A 267 0.79 14.92 -5.47
C ILE A 267 -0.13 15.11 -4.23
N PRO A 268 -0.87 14.08 -3.84
CA PRO A 268 -0.95 12.73 -4.39
C PRO A 268 -1.95 12.58 -5.55
N TYR A 269 -2.76 13.62 -5.85
CA TYR A 269 -3.89 13.57 -6.78
C TYR A 269 -3.48 13.22 -8.22
N LYS A 270 -2.24 13.52 -8.62
CA LYS A 270 -1.65 13.08 -9.90
C LYS A 270 -1.79 11.58 -10.16
N PHE A 271 -1.89 10.77 -9.12
CA PHE A 271 -1.99 9.31 -9.21
C PHE A 271 -3.39 8.77 -8.92
N GLU A 272 -4.38 9.63 -8.64
CA GLU A 272 -5.76 9.25 -8.31
C GLU A 272 -6.73 9.66 -9.42
N ALA A 273 -6.68 8.94 -10.56
CA ALA A 273 -7.50 9.24 -11.72
C ALA A 273 -8.94 8.74 -11.57
N GLY A 274 -9.92 9.61 -11.87
CA GLY A 274 -11.35 9.30 -11.82
C GLY A 274 -11.93 9.37 -10.41
N THR A 275 -13.22 9.08 -10.27
CA THR A 275 -13.88 9.06 -8.96
C THR A 275 -13.28 7.95 -8.08
N PRO A 276 -12.71 8.29 -6.91
CA PRO A 276 -12.03 7.30 -6.07
C PRO A 276 -13.02 6.40 -5.31
N ASN A 277 -12.50 5.36 -4.66
CA ASN A 277 -13.25 4.48 -3.77
C ASN A 277 -13.52 5.17 -2.42
N ILE A 278 -14.37 6.20 -2.42
CA ILE A 278 -14.59 7.10 -1.27
C ILE A 278 -15.05 6.32 -0.04
N ALA A 279 -16.12 5.54 -0.16
CA ALA A 279 -16.67 4.78 0.98
C ALA A 279 -15.64 3.84 1.61
N GLN A 280 -14.82 3.20 0.79
CA GLN A 280 -13.77 2.28 1.22
C GLN A 280 -12.66 3.03 1.97
N ALA A 281 -12.21 4.18 1.45
CA ALA A 281 -11.21 5.01 2.12
C ALA A 281 -11.71 5.50 3.48
N LEU A 282 -12.95 5.99 3.56
CA LEU A 282 -13.57 6.45 4.79
C LEU A 282 -13.71 5.36 5.86
N SER A 283 -13.95 4.13 5.45
CA SER A 283 -14.14 3.02 6.38
C SER A 283 -12.82 2.45 6.90
N LEU A 284 -11.74 2.60 6.14
CA LEU A 284 -10.40 2.11 6.51
C LEU A 284 -9.87 2.77 7.80
N ILE A 285 -10.14 4.05 8.01
CA ILE A 285 -9.62 4.81 9.16
C ILE A 285 -10.17 4.37 10.53
N HIS A 286 -11.30 3.67 10.58
CA HIS A 286 -11.86 3.19 11.84
C HIS A 286 -11.10 2.00 12.43
N ILE A 287 -10.10 1.50 11.71
CA ILE A 287 -9.19 0.45 12.17
C ILE A 287 -8.07 1.06 13.03
N SER A 288 -7.68 2.30 12.75
CA SER A 288 -6.58 3.01 13.43
C SER A 288 -7.05 3.92 14.58
N GLU A 289 -8.33 3.90 14.97
CA GLU A 289 -8.79 4.72 16.10
C GLU A 289 -8.30 4.14 17.42
N PRO A 290 -7.51 4.91 18.22
CA PRO A 290 -6.92 4.42 19.48
C PRO A 290 -7.92 4.23 20.62
N THR A 291 -9.21 4.38 20.36
CA THR A 291 -10.28 4.33 21.38
C THR A 291 -10.68 2.92 21.78
N ARG A 292 -10.17 1.87 21.11
CA ARG A 292 -10.32 0.48 21.55
C ARG A 292 -8.94 -0.15 21.73
N PRO A 293 -8.50 -0.39 22.99
CA PRO A 293 -7.36 -1.26 23.22
C PRO A 293 -7.78 -2.69 22.86
N TYR A 294 -7.33 -3.17 21.72
CA TYR A 294 -7.32 -4.59 21.43
C TYR A 294 -6.16 -5.26 22.14
#